data_aa13c1320e88d7084fb01923b3cd8dcf
#
_entry.id   aa13c1320e88d7084fb01923b3cd8dcf
#
_cell.length_a   1.000
_cell.length_b   1.000
_cell.length_c   1.000
_cell.angle_alpha   90.00
_cell.angle_beta   90.00
_cell.angle_gamma   90.00
#
_symmetry.space_group_name_H-M   'P 1'
#
loop_
_entity.id
_entity.type
_entity.pdbx_description
1 polymer ?
#
loop_
_entity_poly.entity_id
_entity_poly.type
_entity_poly.pdbx_seq_one_letter_code
_entity_poly.pdbx_strand_id
1 'polypeptide(L)'
;MTTRTLFIGMDGATFTVLNDLVAKSGDGPVMPFMAKIFDKGVRGVLRSTPNPLTPPAWVSLMTGRNPGNHGIFDFIRAEERGNDVFFTLYDSRDCKAEMLWSIASRQGKRVAALNFPFTAPPPKNLNGFM
;
A
#
# COMPACT_ATOMS: atom_id res chain seq x y z
N MET A 1 -12.62 -5.19 25.15
CA MET A 1 -12.64 -4.17 24.07
C MET A 1 -12.07 -4.78 22.80
N THR A 2 -12.77 -4.69 21.69
CA THR A 2 -12.23 -5.16 20.39
C THR A 2 -11.32 -4.07 19.83
N THR A 3 -10.03 -4.37 19.66
CA THR A 3 -9.07 -3.47 19.01
C THR A 3 -9.46 -3.26 17.56
N ARG A 4 -9.57 -2.01 17.13
CA ARG A 4 -9.76 -1.63 15.73
C ARG A 4 -8.46 -1.02 15.22
N THR A 5 -8.04 -1.42 14.02
CA THR A 5 -6.88 -0.86 13.34
C THR A 5 -7.33 -0.14 12.08
N LEU A 6 -6.91 1.10 11.92
CA LEU A 6 -7.07 1.85 10.68
C LEU A 6 -5.70 2.00 10.03
N PHE A 7 -5.58 1.55 8.80
CA PHE A 7 -4.39 1.71 7.98
C PHE A 7 -4.70 2.69 6.84
N ILE A 8 -3.97 3.82 6.79
CA ILE A 8 -4.13 4.83 5.75
C ILE A 8 -2.84 4.86 4.94
N GLY A 9 -2.92 4.51 3.66
CA GLY A 9 -1.83 4.65 2.71
C GLY A 9 -1.94 5.99 1.97
N MET A 10 -0.82 6.70 1.87
CA MET A 10 -0.71 7.95 1.13
C MET A 10 0.48 7.85 0.19
N ASP A 11 0.22 7.82 -1.11
CA ASP A 11 1.28 7.78 -2.12
C ASP A 11 2.02 9.13 -2.16
N GLY A 12 3.35 9.08 -2.31
CA GLY A 12 4.18 10.29 -2.39
C GLY A 12 4.28 11.14 -1.12
N ALA A 13 3.71 10.71 0.01
CA ALA A 13 3.68 11.47 1.25
C ALA A 13 5.02 11.39 2.01
N THR A 14 6.03 12.04 1.50
CA THR A 14 7.35 12.11 2.12
C THR A 14 7.40 13.16 3.24
N PHE A 15 8.32 13.01 4.19
CA PHE A 15 8.52 14.02 5.23
C PHE A 15 8.96 15.39 4.66
N THR A 16 9.60 15.42 3.50
CA THR A 16 9.94 16.66 2.80
C THR A 16 8.69 17.49 2.50
N VAL A 17 7.60 16.84 2.08
CA VAL A 17 6.32 17.51 1.81
C VAL A 17 5.51 17.69 3.09
N LEU A 18 5.41 16.65 3.92
CA LEU A 18 4.54 16.67 5.09
C LEU A 18 5.01 17.66 6.17
N ASN A 19 6.31 17.85 6.35
CA ASN A 19 6.83 18.77 7.37
C ASN A 19 6.35 20.20 7.12
N ASP A 20 6.35 20.66 5.88
CA ASP A 20 5.89 22.01 5.53
C ASP A 20 4.38 22.16 5.74
N LEU A 21 3.60 21.12 5.45
CA LEU A 21 2.14 21.12 5.57
C LEU A 21 1.65 21.03 7.02
N VAL A 22 2.45 20.45 7.91
CA VAL A 22 2.15 20.37 9.36
C VAL A 22 2.78 21.48 10.16
N ALA A 23 3.72 22.23 9.60
CA ALA A 23 4.34 23.37 10.25
C ALA A 23 3.30 24.46 10.53
N LYS A 24 3.41 25.10 11.67
CA LYS A 24 2.58 26.26 12.00
C LYS A 24 3.08 27.47 11.23
N SER A 25 2.21 28.07 10.43
CA SER A 25 2.39 29.38 9.81
C SER A 25 1.16 30.24 10.15
N GLY A 26 1.21 31.52 10.09
CA GLY A 26 0.16 32.51 10.45
C GLY A 26 -1.18 31.97 10.94
N ASP A 27 -1.97 31.39 10.03
CA ASP A 27 -3.31 30.84 10.33
C ASP A 27 -3.27 29.40 10.88
N GLY A 28 -2.11 28.82 11.12
CA GLY A 28 -1.92 27.46 11.60
C GLY A 28 -1.50 26.45 10.50
N PRO A 29 -1.36 25.16 10.83
CA PRO A 29 -0.93 24.16 9.87
C PRO A 29 -2.00 23.88 8.79
N VAL A 30 -1.57 23.69 7.54
CA VAL A 30 -2.45 23.29 6.44
C VAL A 30 -3.10 21.93 6.70
N MET A 31 -2.35 21.02 7.37
CA MET A 31 -2.85 19.68 7.77
C MET A 31 -2.91 19.56 9.30
N PRO A 32 -3.91 20.16 9.98
CA PRO A 32 -3.93 20.24 11.44
C PRO A 32 -4.10 18.87 12.13
N PHE A 33 -4.81 17.94 11.50
CA PHE A 33 -4.97 16.59 12.03
C PHE A 33 -3.65 15.80 11.95
N MET A 34 -2.94 15.91 10.84
CA MET A 34 -1.63 15.29 10.67
C MET A 34 -0.61 15.88 11.65
N ALA A 35 -0.66 17.19 11.90
CA ALA A 35 0.16 17.85 12.91
C ALA A 35 -0.07 17.25 14.31
N LYS A 36 -1.32 16.95 14.68
CA LYS A 36 -1.63 16.27 15.95
C LYS A 36 -1.09 14.84 15.99
N ILE A 37 -1.15 14.10 14.86
CA ILE A 37 -0.56 12.76 14.77
C ILE A 37 0.96 12.85 14.92
N PHE A 38 1.60 13.82 14.30
CA PHE A 38 3.05 14.04 14.42
C PHE A 38 3.51 14.38 15.84
N ASP A 39 2.68 15.09 16.59
CA ASP A 39 2.94 15.48 17.96
C ASP A 39 2.76 14.33 18.96
N LYS A 40 1.72 13.52 18.77
CA LYS A 40 1.29 12.49 19.74
C LYS A 40 1.68 11.06 19.35
N GLY A 41 2.04 10.84 18.09
CA GLY A 41 2.37 9.54 17.56
C GLY A 41 3.87 9.28 17.44
N VAL A 42 4.19 8.14 16.83
CA VAL A 42 5.56 7.77 16.47
C VAL A 42 5.78 8.00 14.98
N ARG A 43 6.92 8.54 14.61
CA ARG A 43 7.31 8.80 13.22
C ARG A 43 8.56 8.03 12.86
N GLY A 44 8.64 7.60 11.61
CA GLY A 44 9.83 6.94 11.07
C GLY A 44 9.92 7.08 9.56
N VAL A 45 11.12 7.07 9.04
CA VAL A 45 11.36 7.03 7.59
C VAL A 45 11.17 5.59 7.10
N LEU A 46 10.21 5.40 6.21
CA LEU A 46 10.00 4.14 5.52
C LEU A 46 10.73 4.21 4.17
N ARG A 47 11.78 3.39 4.01
CA ARG A 47 12.45 3.28 2.71
C ARG A 47 11.54 2.57 1.73
N SER A 48 11.46 3.11 0.51
CA SER A 48 10.80 2.45 -0.60
C SER A 48 11.58 1.21 -1.07
N THR A 49 10.97 0.46 -1.98
CA THR A 49 11.62 -0.65 -2.70
C THR A 49 12.80 -0.16 -3.54
N PRO A 50 13.75 -1.02 -3.91
CA PRO A 50 14.89 -0.63 -4.76
C PRO A 50 14.47 0.04 -6.06
N ASN A 51 13.36 -0.40 -6.65
CA ASN A 51 12.67 0.32 -7.71
C ASN A 51 11.51 1.11 -7.08
N PRO A 52 11.64 2.44 -6.87
CA PRO A 52 10.66 3.23 -6.11
C PRO A 52 9.44 3.60 -6.95
N LEU A 53 8.78 2.59 -7.51
CA LEU A 53 7.51 2.71 -8.23
C LEU A 53 6.34 2.35 -7.31
N THR A 54 5.17 2.89 -7.62
CA THR A 54 3.93 2.64 -6.90
C THR A 54 3.61 1.14 -6.76
N PRO A 55 3.62 0.30 -7.82
CA PRO A 55 3.27 -1.11 -7.70
C PRO A 55 4.13 -1.90 -6.73
N PRO A 56 5.47 -1.96 -6.89
CA PRO A 56 6.29 -2.74 -5.98
C PRO A 56 6.27 -2.20 -4.55
N ALA A 57 6.20 -0.87 -4.36
CA ALA A 57 6.14 -0.26 -3.04
C ALA A 57 4.86 -0.64 -2.29
N TRP A 58 3.69 -0.48 -2.93
CA TRP A 58 2.40 -0.80 -2.32
C TRP A 58 2.23 -2.29 -2.06
N VAL A 59 2.63 -3.15 -3.00
CA VAL A 59 2.54 -4.60 -2.79
C VAL A 59 3.51 -5.06 -1.70
N SER A 60 4.72 -4.50 -1.62
CA SER A 60 5.64 -4.76 -0.51
C SER A 60 5.05 -4.35 0.84
N LEU A 61 4.41 -3.18 0.90
CA LEU A 61 3.74 -2.67 2.11
C LEU A 61 2.60 -3.59 2.56
N MET A 62 1.79 -4.09 1.62
CA MET A 62 0.63 -4.94 1.92
C MET A 62 0.97 -6.41 2.16
N THR A 63 2.14 -6.87 1.76
CA THR A 63 2.55 -8.27 1.92
C THR A 63 3.64 -8.46 2.98
N GLY A 64 4.37 -7.39 3.33
CA GLY A 64 5.58 -7.49 4.14
C GLY A 64 6.72 -8.25 3.43
N ARG A 65 6.67 -8.34 2.10
CA ARG A 65 7.65 -9.04 1.27
C ARG A 65 8.29 -8.08 0.26
N ASN A 66 9.51 -8.35 -0.16
CA ASN A 66 10.15 -7.58 -1.22
C ASN A 66 9.66 -8.00 -2.63
N PRO A 67 9.92 -7.20 -3.67
CA PRO A 67 9.49 -7.49 -5.04
C PRO A 67 9.92 -8.85 -5.58
N GLY A 68 11.12 -9.32 -5.22
CA GLY A 68 11.60 -10.65 -5.60
C GLY A 68 10.75 -11.80 -5.05
N ASN A 69 10.06 -11.59 -3.93
CA ASN A 69 9.18 -12.58 -3.31
C ASN A 69 7.73 -12.47 -3.79
N HIS A 70 7.19 -11.26 -3.93
CA HIS A 70 5.79 -11.09 -4.36
C HIS A 70 5.62 -11.00 -5.88
N GLY A 71 6.69 -10.76 -6.64
CA GLY A 71 6.70 -10.85 -8.11
C GLY A 71 6.18 -9.62 -8.84
N ILE A 72 5.84 -8.53 -8.16
CA ILE A 72 5.34 -7.30 -8.78
C ILE A 72 6.46 -6.25 -8.81
N PHE A 73 6.86 -5.83 -10.01
CA PHE A 73 7.94 -4.89 -10.23
C PHE A 73 7.49 -3.59 -10.91
N ASP A 74 6.34 -3.61 -11.60
CA ASP A 74 5.79 -2.48 -12.35
C ASP A 74 4.27 -2.63 -12.46
N PHE A 75 3.60 -1.73 -13.17
CA PHE A 75 2.20 -1.85 -13.57
C PHE A 75 1.99 -2.86 -14.68
N ILE A 76 3.01 -3.03 -15.55
CA ILE A 76 2.96 -3.87 -16.73
C ILE A 76 4.10 -4.89 -16.72
N ARG A 77 3.86 -5.99 -17.42
CA ARG A 77 4.91 -6.96 -17.78
C ARG A 77 4.96 -7.15 -19.29
N ALA A 78 6.15 -7.39 -19.79
CA ALA A 78 6.34 -7.86 -21.15
C ALA A 78 6.21 -9.39 -21.21
N GLU A 79 5.44 -9.90 -22.14
CA GLU A 79 5.29 -11.32 -22.42
C GLU A 79 5.70 -11.59 -23.86
N GLU A 80 6.71 -12.43 -24.03
CA GLU A 80 7.12 -12.91 -25.36
C GLU A 80 6.19 -14.04 -25.79
N ARG A 81 5.59 -13.90 -26.97
CA ARG A 81 4.73 -14.91 -27.59
C ARG A 81 5.14 -15.08 -29.06
N GLY A 82 5.96 -16.09 -29.32
CA GLY A 82 6.57 -16.30 -30.64
C GLY A 82 7.58 -15.20 -30.95
N ASN A 83 7.39 -14.45 -32.02
CA ASN A 83 8.25 -13.34 -32.41
C ASN A 83 7.74 -11.96 -31.94
N ASP A 84 6.62 -11.94 -31.18
CA ASP A 84 5.98 -10.71 -30.75
C ASP A 84 6.14 -10.51 -29.24
N VAL A 85 6.12 -9.23 -28.80
CA VAL A 85 6.13 -8.83 -27.41
C VAL A 85 4.81 -8.17 -27.08
N PHE A 86 4.11 -8.71 -26.07
CA PHE A 86 2.86 -8.18 -25.56
C PHE A 86 3.07 -7.53 -24.18
N PHE A 87 2.43 -6.40 -23.97
CA PHE A 87 2.40 -5.75 -22.65
C PHE A 87 1.07 -6.05 -21.97
N THR A 88 1.14 -6.67 -20.80
CA THR A 88 -0.03 -7.01 -19.98
C THR A 88 0.03 -6.28 -18.64
N LEU A 89 -1.13 -5.83 -18.15
CA LEU A 89 -1.24 -5.25 -16.81
C LEU A 89 -1.16 -6.36 -15.75
N TYR A 90 -0.45 -6.09 -14.69
CA TYR A 90 -0.51 -6.91 -13.48
C TYR A 90 -1.84 -6.71 -12.75
N ASP A 91 -2.33 -7.76 -12.12
CA ASP A 91 -3.48 -7.71 -11.22
C ASP A 91 -3.21 -8.44 -9.89
N SER A 92 -4.24 -8.56 -9.03
CA SER A 92 -4.08 -9.19 -7.72
C SER A 92 -3.64 -10.66 -7.77
N ARG A 93 -3.93 -11.37 -8.88
CA ARG A 93 -3.59 -12.79 -9.09
C ARG A 93 -2.12 -13.00 -9.40
N ASP A 94 -1.43 -11.97 -9.84
CA ASP A 94 0.00 -12.02 -10.16
C ASP A 94 0.87 -11.92 -8.91
N CYS A 95 0.31 -11.41 -7.81
CA CYS A 95 1.02 -11.33 -6.54
C CYS A 95 1.19 -12.72 -5.92
N LYS A 96 2.44 -13.15 -5.76
CA LYS A 96 2.81 -14.47 -5.22
C LYS A 96 2.82 -14.54 -3.69
N ALA A 97 2.54 -13.42 -3.00
CA ALA A 97 2.54 -13.33 -1.55
C ALA A 97 1.14 -13.02 -1.00
N GLU A 98 0.84 -13.55 0.17
CA GLU A 98 -0.43 -13.29 0.84
C GLU A 98 -0.50 -11.84 1.31
N MET A 99 -1.60 -11.16 1.00
CA MET A 99 -1.84 -9.77 1.37
C MET A 99 -2.37 -9.64 2.80
N LEU A 100 -2.13 -8.49 3.44
CA LEU A 100 -2.52 -8.19 4.81
C LEU A 100 -4.00 -8.48 5.11
N TRP A 101 -4.90 -8.12 4.22
CA TRP A 101 -6.35 -8.38 4.37
C TRP A 101 -6.70 -9.86 4.34
N SER A 102 -6.01 -10.67 3.53
CA SER A 102 -6.20 -12.12 3.49
C SER A 102 -5.69 -12.77 4.77
N ILE A 103 -4.52 -12.32 5.27
CA ILE A 103 -3.96 -12.79 6.55
C ILE A 103 -4.91 -12.47 7.70
N ALA A 104 -5.40 -11.23 7.78
CA ALA A 104 -6.33 -10.80 8.83
C ALA A 104 -7.66 -11.58 8.75
N SER A 105 -8.19 -11.73 7.54
CA SER A 105 -9.42 -12.48 7.28
C SER A 105 -9.30 -13.94 7.72
N ARG A 106 -8.20 -14.61 7.38
CA ARG A 106 -7.89 -15.99 7.79
C ARG A 106 -7.77 -16.15 9.31
N GLN A 107 -7.38 -15.08 10.00
CA GLN A 107 -7.37 -15.02 11.47
C GLN A 107 -8.72 -14.62 12.09
N GLY A 108 -9.80 -14.66 11.32
CA GLY A 108 -11.14 -14.35 11.79
C GLY A 108 -11.42 -12.85 12.00
N LYS A 109 -10.52 -11.96 11.54
CA LYS A 109 -10.75 -10.52 11.63
C LYS A 109 -11.64 -10.06 10.47
N ARG A 110 -12.56 -9.12 10.76
CA ARG A 110 -13.30 -8.43 9.71
C ARG A 110 -12.41 -7.33 9.11
N VAL A 111 -12.36 -7.29 7.79
CA VAL A 111 -11.52 -6.37 7.05
C VAL A 111 -12.34 -5.54 6.06
N ALA A 112 -11.87 -4.33 5.82
CA ALA A 112 -12.32 -3.47 4.73
C ALA A 112 -11.09 -2.89 4.05
N ALA A 113 -10.96 -3.05 2.74
CA ALA A 113 -9.88 -2.48 1.97
C ALA A 113 -10.46 -1.61 0.84
N LEU A 114 -10.05 -0.34 0.81
CA LEU A 114 -10.58 0.63 -0.14
C LEU A 114 -9.42 1.27 -0.92
N ASN A 115 -9.53 1.27 -2.23
CA ASN A 115 -8.62 1.96 -3.16
C ASN A 115 -7.13 1.56 -3.05
N PHE A 116 -6.82 0.39 -2.51
CA PHE A 116 -5.45 -0.12 -2.58
C PHE A 116 -5.16 -0.65 -3.99
N PRO A 117 -3.98 -0.38 -4.55
CA PRO A 117 -3.56 -0.99 -5.80
C PRO A 117 -3.51 -2.51 -5.69
N PHE A 118 -3.68 -3.20 -6.82
CA PHE A 118 -3.63 -4.67 -6.89
C PHE A 118 -4.66 -5.41 -6.01
N THR A 119 -5.86 -4.84 -5.90
CA THR A 119 -6.97 -5.45 -5.15
C THR A 119 -8.02 -6.12 -6.04
N ALA A 120 -7.94 -5.94 -7.35
CA ALA A 120 -8.84 -6.55 -8.31
C ALA A 120 -8.16 -7.71 -9.05
N PRO A 121 -8.85 -8.89 -9.19
CA PRO A 121 -10.08 -9.26 -8.49
C PRO A 121 -9.87 -9.48 -6.99
N PRO A 122 -10.90 -9.27 -6.15
CA PRO A 122 -10.78 -9.51 -4.71
C PRO A 122 -10.62 -11.01 -4.39
N PRO A 123 -9.98 -11.37 -3.26
CA PRO A 123 -9.88 -12.76 -2.83
C PRO A 123 -11.26 -13.34 -2.52
N LYS A 124 -11.48 -14.61 -2.93
CA LYS A 124 -12.80 -15.27 -2.83
C LYS A 124 -13.32 -15.41 -1.39
N ASN A 125 -12.44 -15.54 -0.40
CA ASN A 125 -12.79 -15.86 0.99
C ASN A 125 -12.44 -14.71 1.94
N LEU A 126 -12.77 -13.48 1.56
CA LEU A 126 -12.53 -12.32 2.40
C LEU A 126 -13.63 -12.20 3.47
N ASN A 127 -13.24 -12.15 4.75
CA ASN A 127 -14.16 -11.84 5.85
C ASN A 127 -14.34 -10.31 5.94
N GLY A 128 -15.15 -9.75 5.03
CA GLY A 128 -15.34 -8.31 4.93
C GLY A 128 -15.65 -7.87 3.50
N PHE A 129 -15.10 -6.71 3.11
CA PHE A 129 -15.29 -6.17 1.74
C PHE A 129 -14.04 -5.45 1.22
N MET A 130 -14.00 -5.32 -0.13
CA MET A 130 -12.92 -4.69 -0.86
C MET A 130 -13.49 -3.92 -2.05
#